data_12ce09bba31678bf0789423687cc6593
#
_entry.id   12ce09bba31678bf0789423687cc6593
#
_cell.length_a   1.000
_cell.length_b   1.000
_cell.length_c   1.000
_cell.angle_alpha   90.00
_cell.angle_beta   90.00
_cell.angle_gamma   90.00
#
_symmetry.space_group_name_H-M   'P 1'
#
loop_
_entity.id
_entity.type
_entity.pdbx_description
1 polymer ?
#
loop_
_entity_poly.entity_id
_entity_poly.type
_entity_poly.pdbx_seq_one_letter_code
_entity_poly.pdbx_strand_id
1 'polypeptide(L)'
;MSDEKMDLYLQQGMYGPLETKPDERHLFLGSLRERVLLALTKGQVLRSKPYEKVENALKNSKNITLLINGELQYQSYSPYIQMANRNGVHFKIVSDLQFHTPLGLVIAADIAVNRELIYIQDDIFNRSVLKP
;
A
#
# COMPACT_ATOMS: atom_id res chain seq x y z
N MET A 1 16.34 9.59 -2.20
CA MET A 1 15.16 10.19 -2.84
C MET A 1 14.08 10.38 -1.79
N SER A 2 13.42 11.51 -1.79
CA SER A 2 12.38 11.76 -0.80
C SER A 2 11.11 10.98 -1.13
N ASP A 3 10.29 10.75 -0.13
CA ASP A 3 9.00 10.08 -0.28
C ASP A 3 8.07 10.88 -1.20
N GLU A 4 8.11 12.19 -1.08
CA GLU A 4 7.35 13.10 -1.93
C GLU A 4 7.70 12.90 -3.41
N LYS A 5 8.96 12.71 -3.71
CA LYS A 5 9.41 12.46 -5.07
C LYS A 5 8.95 11.10 -5.59
N MET A 6 8.90 10.10 -4.73
CA MET A 6 8.39 8.77 -5.08
C MET A 6 6.89 8.81 -5.33
N ASP A 7 6.13 9.57 -4.53
CA ASP A 7 4.72 9.79 -4.80
C ASP A 7 4.51 10.42 -6.18
N LEU A 8 5.37 11.35 -6.56
CA LEU A 8 5.30 11.99 -7.87
C LEU A 8 5.50 10.98 -9.00
N TYR A 9 6.45 10.05 -8.85
CA TYR A 9 6.66 8.99 -9.83
C TYR A 9 5.42 8.12 -9.99
N LEU A 10 4.80 7.74 -8.87
CA LEU A 10 3.57 6.94 -8.92
C LEU A 10 2.46 7.69 -9.65
N GLN A 11 2.30 8.97 -9.35
CA GLN A 11 1.27 9.80 -9.97
C GLN A 11 1.49 9.94 -11.47
N GLN A 12 2.68 10.33 -11.86
CA GLN A 12 2.99 10.65 -13.26
C GLN A 12 3.21 9.42 -14.11
N GLY A 13 3.75 8.35 -13.52
CA GLY A 13 4.05 7.11 -14.23
C GLY A 13 2.84 6.23 -14.49
N MET A 14 1.85 6.27 -13.61
CA MET A 14 0.72 5.33 -13.63
C MET A 14 -0.62 5.99 -13.90
N TYR A 15 -0.87 7.16 -13.32
CA TYR A 15 -2.16 7.84 -13.41
C TYR A 15 -2.06 9.28 -13.88
N GLY A 16 -0.86 9.85 -13.90
CA GLY A 16 -0.69 11.29 -13.96
C GLY A 16 -0.82 11.91 -12.57
N PRO A 17 -0.84 13.23 -12.44
CA PRO A 17 -0.92 13.91 -11.15
C PRO A 17 -2.20 13.59 -10.39
N LEU A 18 -2.08 13.41 -9.07
CA LEU A 18 -3.25 13.23 -8.20
C LEU A 18 -3.80 14.62 -7.83
N GLU A 19 -4.97 14.94 -8.35
CA GLU A 19 -5.55 16.26 -8.15
C GLU A 19 -6.72 16.26 -7.18
N THR A 20 -7.33 15.10 -6.92
CA THR A 20 -8.55 15.02 -6.12
C THR A 20 -8.47 13.91 -5.08
N LYS A 21 -9.36 13.96 -4.08
CA LYS A 21 -9.50 12.89 -3.10
C LYS A 21 -9.90 11.54 -3.72
N PRO A 22 -10.80 11.50 -4.72
CA PRO A 22 -11.07 10.25 -5.43
C PRO A 22 -9.83 9.64 -6.08
N ASP A 23 -8.93 10.47 -6.63
CA ASP A 23 -7.67 9.97 -7.22
C ASP A 23 -6.79 9.31 -6.16
N GLU A 24 -6.67 9.92 -4.97
CA GLU A 24 -5.94 9.32 -3.86
C GLU A 24 -6.54 7.97 -3.46
N ARG A 25 -7.87 7.90 -3.37
CA ARG A 25 -8.56 6.67 -2.98
C ARG A 25 -8.35 5.56 -4.01
N HIS A 26 -8.30 5.89 -5.29
CA HIS A 26 -8.01 4.89 -6.32
C HIS A 26 -6.59 4.34 -6.15
N LEU A 27 -5.62 5.21 -5.89
CA LEU A 27 -4.23 4.79 -5.73
C LEU A 27 -4.05 3.96 -4.46
N PHE A 28 -4.60 4.41 -3.34
CA PHE A 28 -4.35 3.84 -2.02
C PHE A 28 -5.45 2.88 -1.54
N LEU A 29 -6.08 2.16 -2.46
CA LEU A 29 -7.03 1.09 -2.17
C LEU A 29 -8.21 1.55 -1.29
N GLY A 30 -8.66 2.78 -1.50
CA GLY A 30 -9.78 3.35 -0.77
C GLY A 30 -9.39 4.31 0.34
N SER A 31 -8.09 4.45 0.62
CA SER A 31 -7.61 5.35 1.67
C SER A 31 -7.12 6.67 1.09
N LEU A 32 -7.02 7.67 1.96
CA LEU A 32 -6.38 8.94 1.66
C LEU A 32 -4.89 8.85 2.01
N ARG A 33 -4.05 9.56 1.23
CA ARG A 33 -2.60 9.57 1.44
C ARG A 33 -2.22 9.95 2.88
N GLU A 34 -2.93 10.91 3.46
CA GLU A 34 -2.66 11.40 4.81
C GLU A 34 -2.83 10.33 5.90
N ARG A 35 -3.59 9.27 5.60
CA ARG A 35 -3.85 8.17 6.55
C ARG A 35 -2.95 6.97 6.33
N VAL A 36 -2.14 6.96 5.29
CA VAL A 36 -1.31 5.79 4.95
C VAL A 36 -0.09 5.71 5.84
N LEU A 37 0.10 4.55 6.48
CA LEU A 37 1.28 4.25 7.29
C LEU A 37 2.35 3.55 6.45
N LEU A 38 1.94 2.63 5.60
CA LEU A 38 2.86 1.84 4.78
C LEU A 38 2.12 1.36 3.54
N ALA A 39 2.80 1.35 2.40
CA ALA A 39 2.24 0.83 1.16
C ALA A 39 3.27 -0.04 0.44
N LEU A 40 2.80 -1.15 -0.11
CA LEU A 40 3.60 -2.04 -0.95
C LEU A 40 3.04 -2.03 -2.37
N THR A 41 3.94 -2.11 -3.36
CA THR A 41 3.52 -2.31 -4.74
C THR A 41 3.04 -3.76 -4.93
N LYS A 42 2.35 -4.02 -6.05
CA LYS A 42 1.97 -5.38 -6.41
C LYS A 42 3.19 -6.30 -6.47
N GLY A 43 4.28 -5.83 -7.09
CA GLY A 43 5.52 -6.60 -7.19
C GLY A 43 6.09 -6.94 -5.83
N GLN A 44 5.99 -6.01 -4.87
CA GLN A 44 6.47 -6.28 -3.52
C GLN A 44 5.62 -7.34 -2.80
N VAL A 45 4.31 -7.31 -2.99
CA VAL A 45 3.44 -8.33 -2.40
C VAL A 45 3.75 -9.72 -2.97
N LEU A 46 4.16 -9.78 -4.24
CA LEU A 46 4.50 -11.04 -4.90
C LEU A 46 5.85 -11.62 -4.47
N ARG A 47 6.64 -10.86 -3.70
CA ARG A 47 7.94 -11.35 -3.23
C ARG A 47 7.76 -12.61 -2.38
N SER A 48 8.61 -13.62 -2.63
CA SER A 48 8.49 -14.91 -1.95
C SER A 48 8.64 -14.81 -0.44
N LYS A 49 9.47 -13.88 0.04
CA LYS A 49 9.63 -13.64 1.48
C LYS A 49 8.84 -12.38 1.86
N PRO A 50 7.83 -12.50 2.71
CA PRO A 50 7.04 -11.34 3.14
C PRO A 50 7.88 -10.30 3.87
N TYR A 51 7.47 -9.03 3.75
CA TYR A 51 8.17 -7.92 4.39
C TYR A 51 7.87 -7.86 5.88
N GLU A 52 8.92 -7.93 6.69
CA GLU A 52 8.79 -7.83 8.14
C GLU A 52 8.29 -6.45 8.59
N LYS A 53 8.56 -5.42 7.81
CA LYS A 53 8.09 -4.06 8.12
C LYS A 53 6.58 -3.99 8.20
N VAL A 54 5.87 -4.83 7.44
CA VAL A 54 4.41 -4.89 7.52
C VAL A 54 4.01 -5.37 8.92
N GLU A 55 4.57 -6.47 9.38
CA GLU A 55 4.25 -6.99 10.71
C GLU A 55 4.62 -6.00 11.81
N ASN A 56 5.77 -5.35 11.70
CA ASN A 56 6.18 -4.35 12.68
C ASN A 56 5.19 -3.18 12.75
N ALA A 57 4.71 -2.72 11.60
CA ALA A 57 3.71 -1.66 11.56
C ALA A 57 2.38 -2.11 12.19
N LEU A 58 1.97 -3.35 11.93
CA LEU A 58 0.72 -3.89 12.49
C LEU A 58 0.82 -4.04 14.01
N LYS A 59 1.99 -4.41 14.52
CA LYS A 59 2.20 -4.55 15.98
C LYS A 59 2.20 -3.22 16.70
N ASN A 60 2.79 -2.20 16.08
CA ASN A 60 3.12 -0.95 16.75
C ASN A 60 2.11 0.16 16.51
N SER A 61 1.04 -0.13 15.78
CA SER A 61 0.04 0.88 15.44
C SER A 61 -1.35 0.43 15.91
N LYS A 62 -2.18 1.42 16.25
CA LYS A 62 -3.56 1.18 16.69
C LYS A 62 -4.53 1.84 15.73
N ASN A 63 -5.77 1.34 15.71
CA ASN A 63 -6.84 1.92 14.89
C ASN A 63 -6.45 1.97 13.42
N ILE A 64 -5.97 0.83 12.92
CA ILE A 64 -5.50 0.68 11.56
C ILE A 64 -6.25 -0.46 10.87
N THR A 65 -6.24 -0.42 9.54
CA THR A 65 -6.81 -1.46 8.68
C THR A 65 -5.80 -1.84 7.62
N LEU A 66 -5.69 -3.13 7.34
CA LEU A 66 -4.86 -3.64 6.26
C LEU A 66 -5.74 -3.74 5.01
N LEU A 67 -5.41 -2.97 3.98
CA LEU A 67 -6.11 -2.98 2.70
C LEU A 67 -5.30 -3.79 1.70
N ILE A 68 -5.95 -4.71 1.01
CA ILE A 68 -5.29 -5.64 0.08
C ILE A 68 -5.95 -5.51 -1.29
N ASN A 69 -5.13 -5.44 -2.33
CA ASN A 69 -5.62 -5.39 -3.70
C ASN A 69 -6.12 -6.78 -4.12
N GLY A 70 -7.42 -6.89 -4.35
CA GLY A 70 -8.06 -8.15 -4.72
C GLY A 70 -7.74 -8.65 -6.11
N GLU A 71 -7.02 -7.88 -6.93
CA GLU A 71 -6.53 -8.35 -8.21
C GLU A 71 -5.41 -9.38 -8.06
N LEU A 72 -4.75 -9.42 -6.91
CA LEU A 72 -3.68 -10.38 -6.63
C LEU A 72 -4.27 -11.73 -6.24
N GLN A 73 -3.49 -12.79 -6.45
CA GLN A 73 -3.89 -14.13 -6.03
C GLN A 73 -3.77 -14.27 -4.51
N TYR A 74 -4.67 -15.03 -3.93
CA TYR A 74 -4.71 -15.24 -2.48
C TYR A 74 -3.37 -15.70 -1.90
N GLN A 75 -2.67 -16.61 -2.58
CA GLN A 75 -1.38 -17.11 -2.11
C GLN A 75 -0.37 -16.01 -1.91
N SER A 76 -0.45 -14.94 -2.71
CA SER A 76 0.51 -13.85 -2.64
C SER A 76 0.35 -13.00 -1.40
N TYR A 77 -0.88 -12.78 -0.95
CA TYR A 77 -1.13 -11.90 0.19
C TYR A 77 -1.54 -12.63 1.47
N SER A 78 -1.76 -13.95 1.41
CA SER A 78 -2.19 -14.67 2.61
C SER A 78 -1.24 -14.54 3.80
N PRO A 79 0.10 -14.47 3.63
CA PRO A 79 0.98 -14.23 4.77
C PRO A 79 0.67 -12.93 5.50
N TYR A 80 0.24 -11.90 4.78
CA TYR A 80 -0.09 -10.60 5.37
C TYR A 80 -1.43 -10.66 6.12
N ILE A 81 -2.38 -11.46 5.63
CA ILE A 81 -3.61 -11.72 6.38
C ILE A 81 -3.30 -12.41 7.70
N GLN A 82 -2.37 -13.37 7.69
CA GLN A 82 -1.95 -14.06 8.91
C GLN A 82 -1.32 -13.08 9.89
N MET A 83 -0.49 -12.15 9.41
CA MET A 83 0.09 -11.10 10.24
C MET A 83 -0.98 -10.23 10.88
N ALA A 84 -1.99 -9.82 10.11
CA ALA A 84 -3.10 -9.02 10.62
C ALA A 84 -3.85 -9.77 11.71
N ASN A 85 -4.15 -11.05 11.48
CA ASN A 85 -4.87 -11.87 12.46
C ASN A 85 -4.06 -12.04 13.74
N ARG A 86 -2.75 -12.26 13.64
CA ARG A 86 -1.89 -12.41 14.83
C ARG A 86 -1.86 -11.15 15.67
N ASN A 87 -2.03 -10.00 15.05
CA ASN A 87 -1.94 -8.70 15.73
C ASN A 87 -3.29 -8.05 15.98
N GLY A 88 -4.39 -8.77 15.73
CA GLY A 88 -5.72 -8.26 15.99
C GLY A 88 -6.13 -7.11 15.09
N VAL A 89 -5.59 -7.04 13.89
CA VAL A 89 -5.85 -5.96 12.94
C VAL A 89 -6.87 -6.43 11.91
N HIS A 90 -7.87 -5.61 11.63
CA HIS A 90 -8.83 -5.88 10.57
C HIS A 90 -8.16 -5.76 9.20
N PHE A 91 -8.60 -6.60 8.27
CA PHE A 91 -8.16 -6.45 6.88
C PHE A 91 -9.38 -6.39 5.96
N LYS A 92 -9.17 -5.79 4.79
CA LYS A 92 -10.21 -5.67 3.77
C LYS A 92 -9.58 -5.97 2.42
N ILE A 93 -10.22 -6.86 1.64
CA ILE A 93 -9.80 -7.12 0.27
C ILE A 93 -10.62 -6.22 -0.64
N VAL A 94 -9.92 -5.34 -1.34
CA VAL A 94 -10.54 -4.34 -2.20
C VAL A 94 -10.59 -4.90 -3.63
N SER A 95 -11.75 -5.37 -4.04
CA SER A 95 -11.95 -6.03 -5.33
C SER A 95 -12.68 -5.16 -6.34
N ASP A 96 -13.44 -4.18 -5.87
CA ASP A 96 -14.24 -3.31 -6.72
C ASP A 96 -13.42 -2.10 -7.12
N LEU A 97 -12.42 -2.33 -7.98
CA LEU A 97 -11.52 -1.27 -8.44
C LEU A 97 -11.92 -0.85 -9.85
N GLN A 98 -12.38 0.38 -9.99
CA GLN A 98 -12.70 0.96 -11.29
C GLN A 98 -11.44 1.24 -12.09
N PHE A 99 -10.33 1.51 -11.40
CA PHE A 99 -9.05 1.82 -12.01
C PHE A 99 -7.98 0.93 -11.41
N HIS A 100 -7.02 0.54 -12.24
CA HIS A 100 -5.87 -0.23 -11.78
C HIS A 100 -4.94 0.66 -10.96
N THR A 101 -4.42 0.12 -9.87
CA THR A 101 -3.41 0.79 -9.05
C THR A 101 -2.16 -0.08 -9.01
N PRO A 102 -0.96 0.52 -8.99
CA PRO A 102 0.27 -0.25 -8.83
C PRO A 102 0.44 -0.81 -7.43
N LEU A 103 -0.38 -0.39 -6.46
CA LEU A 103 -0.24 -0.81 -5.07
C LEU A 103 -1.00 -2.10 -4.81
N GLY A 104 -0.36 -3.01 -4.08
CA GLY A 104 -0.93 -4.29 -3.70
C GLY A 104 -1.41 -4.35 -2.27
N LEU A 105 -0.87 -3.48 -1.40
CA LEU A 105 -1.19 -3.51 0.02
C LEU A 105 -0.99 -2.12 0.62
N VAL A 106 -1.92 -1.70 1.48
CA VAL A 106 -1.85 -0.42 2.18
C VAL A 106 -2.25 -0.63 3.63
N ILE A 107 -1.48 -0.09 4.57
CA ILE A 107 -1.88 -0.01 5.97
C ILE A 107 -2.37 1.41 6.19
N ALA A 108 -3.65 1.56 6.53
CA ALA A 108 -4.28 2.86 6.69
C ALA A 108 -4.77 3.06 8.12
N ALA A 109 -4.56 4.25 8.66
CA ALA A 109 -5.08 4.63 9.97
C ALA A 109 -6.48 5.25 9.84
N ASP A 110 -7.21 5.28 10.96
CA ASP A 110 -8.53 5.91 11.02
C ASP A 110 -8.46 7.43 10.98
N ILE A 111 -7.30 7.99 11.30
CA ILE A 111 -7.07 9.43 11.33
C ILE A 111 -5.87 9.78 10.46
N ALA A 112 -5.71 11.06 10.16
CA ALA A 112 -4.54 11.54 9.43
C ALA A 112 -3.28 11.35 10.29
N VAL A 113 -2.28 10.68 9.73
CA VAL A 113 -0.99 10.47 10.37
C VAL A 113 0.13 11.24 9.66
N ASN A 114 -0.11 11.64 8.43
CA ASN A 114 0.77 12.49 7.64
C ASN A 114 2.21 12.01 7.60
N ARG A 115 2.42 10.69 7.41
CA ARG A 115 3.76 10.12 7.34
C ARG A 115 4.42 10.51 6.03
N GLU A 116 5.65 10.94 6.12
CA GLU A 116 6.44 11.29 4.96
C GLU A 116 6.90 10.06 4.19
N LEU A 117 7.36 9.03 4.91
CA LEU A 117 7.89 7.81 4.30
C LEU A 117 6.88 6.67 4.49
N ILE A 118 6.27 6.24 3.39
CA ILE A 118 5.28 5.15 3.42
C ILE A 118 5.69 3.96 2.56
N TYR A 119 6.76 4.08 1.75
CA TYR A 119 7.19 3.02 0.85
C TYR A 119 8.48 2.37 1.32
N ILE A 120 8.61 1.06 1.08
CA ILE A 120 9.88 0.36 1.19
C ILE A 120 10.56 0.51 -0.17
N GLN A 121 11.62 1.31 -0.23
CA GLN A 121 12.25 1.70 -1.49
C GLN A 121 13.39 0.74 -1.85
N ASP A 122 13.03 -0.51 -2.11
CA ASP A 122 13.97 -1.54 -2.55
C ASP A 122 13.96 -1.68 -4.07
N ASP A 123 14.72 -2.66 -4.59
CA ASP A 123 14.83 -2.88 -6.03
C ASP A 123 13.49 -3.24 -6.66
N ILE A 124 12.66 -3.99 -5.95
CA ILE A 124 11.35 -4.37 -6.46
C ILE A 124 10.46 -3.14 -6.61
N PHE A 125 10.48 -2.27 -5.60
CA PHE A 125 9.73 -1.01 -5.66
C PHE A 125 10.20 -0.16 -6.83
N ASN A 126 11.52 0.00 -6.98
CA ASN A 126 12.09 0.83 -8.05
C ASN A 126 11.67 0.32 -9.43
N ARG A 127 11.68 -0.98 -9.63
CA ARG A 127 11.24 -1.56 -10.90
C ARG A 127 9.75 -1.35 -11.15
N SER A 128 8.95 -1.37 -10.08
CA SER A 128 7.49 -1.18 -10.18
C SER A 128 7.12 0.25 -10.52
N VAL A 129 7.89 1.23 -10.06
CA VAL A 129 7.57 2.66 -10.17
C VAL A 129 8.22 3.30 -11.38
N LEU A 130 9.50 3.02 -11.62
CA LEU A 130 10.30 3.72 -12.65
C LEU A 130 10.20 3.07 -14.01
N LYS A 131 9.75 1.83 -14.09
CA LYS A 131 9.63 1.12 -15.35
C LYS A 131 8.29 1.45 -16.01
N PRO A 132 8.29 1.91 -17.26
CA PRO A 132 7.05 2.25 -17.94
C PRO A 132 6.12 1.05 -18.11
#